data_a4a481e40ff8ebe56f8cdbf852c66716
#
_entry.id   a4a481e40ff8ebe56f8cdbf852c66716
#
_cell.length_a   1.000
_cell.length_b   1.000
_cell.length_c   1.000
_cell.angle_alpha   90.00
_cell.angle_beta   90.00
_cell.angle_gamma   90.00
#
_symmetry.space_group_name_H-M   'P 1'
#
loop_
_entity.id
_entity.type
_entity.pdbx_description
1 polymer ?
#
loop_
_entity_poly.entity_id
_entity_poly.type
_entity_poly.pdbx_seq_one_letter_code
_entity_poly.pdbx_strand_id
1 'polypeptide(L)'
;MRIISLSRIRLPDTWIEKANKAAEEISSLPIEEINRAIDRHSGIWRDRELRDNLENCMHKKCWYCETRDIRSDNPIDHFRPKNSVVECPDHPGYWWLAFDWKNYRFSCTYCNSRRI
;
A
#
# COMPACT_ATOMS: atom_id res chain seq x y z
N MET A 1 1.29 10.85 16.62
CA MET A 1 1.52 10.52 15.21
C MET A 1 2.93 10.90 14.81
N ARG A 2 3.57 10.03 14.09
CA ARG A 2 4.95 10.22 13.66
C ARG A 2 4.99 10.92 12.29
N ILE A 3 5.97 11.80 12.11
CA ILE A 3 6.24 12.41 10.81
C ILE A 3 7.17 11.50 10.03
N ILE A 4 6.82 11.19 8.79
CA ILE A 4 7.65 10.40 7.89
C ILE A 4 8.20 11.31 6.79
N SER A 5 9.48 11.17 6.50
CA SER A 5 10.09 11.89 5.38
C SER A 5 10.01 11.03 4.12
N LEU A 6 8.97 11.21 3.35
CA LEU A 6 8.78 10.47 2.10
C LEU A 6 9.85 10.81 1.06
N SER A 7 10.52 11.95 1.22
CA SER A 7 11.60 12.35 0.32
C SER A 7 12.82 11.44 0.40
N ARG A 8 12.93 10.63 1.45
CA ARG A 8 14.04 9.68 1.60
C ARG A 8 13.83 8.39 0.82
N ILE A 9 12.61 8.16 0.34
CA ILE A 9 12.32 6.95 -0.41
C ILE A 9 12.85 7.08 -1.83
N ARG A 10 13.62 6.08 -2.25
CA ARG A 10 14.18 6.00 -3.60
C ARG A 10 13.82 4.66 -4.20
N LEU A 11 12.81 4.64 -5.04
CA LEU A 11 12.35 3.43 -5.69
C LEU A 11 12.96 3.31 -7.08
N PRO A 12 13.23 2.06 -7.54
CA PRO A 12 13.74 1.86 -8.90
C PRO A 12 12.75 2.35 -9.96
N ASP A 13 13.27 2.85 -11.07
CA ASP A 13 12.42 3.27 -12.18
C ASP A 13 11.56 2.12 -12.70
N THR A 14 12.06 0.90 -12.66
CA THR A 14 11.31 -0.29 -13.07
C THR A 14 10.07 -0.49 -12.22
N TRP A 15 10.18 -0.27 -10.91
CA TRP A 15 9.02 -0.36 -10.02
C TRP A 15 8.00 0.74 -10.34
N ILE A 16 8.49 1.96 -10.52
CA ILE A 16 7.63 3.12 -10.83
C ILE A 16 6.88 2.88 -12.13
N GLU A 17 7.55 2.35 -13.15
CA GLU A 17 6.91 2.04 -14.42
C GLU A 17 5.80 0.99 -14.28
N LYS A 18 6.06 -0.08 -13.52
CA LYS A 18 5.07 -1.12 -13.27
C LYS A 18 3.85 -0.56 -12.55
N ALA A 19 4.08 0.27 -11.54
CA ALA A 19 3.00 0.88 -10.76
C ALA A 19 2.16 1.80 -11.63
N ASN A 20 2.80 2.60 -12.47
CA ASN A 20 2.10 3.51 -13.38
C ASN A 20 1.28 2.76 -14.42
N LYS A 21 1.82 1.69 -14.99
CA LYS A 21 1.09 0.86 -15.95
C LYS A 21 -0.14 0.23 -15.33
N ALA A 22 0.00 -0.29 -14.11
CA ALA A 22 -1.11 -0.89 -13.39
C ALA A 22 -2.19 0.16 -13.08
N ALA A 23 -1.78 1.35 -12.66
CA ALA A 23 -2.71 2.44 -12.39
C ALA A 23 -3.49 2.85 -13.64
N GLU A 24 -2.81 2.92 -14.79
CA GLU A 24 -3.46 3.24 -16.06
C GLU A 24 -4.46 2.14 -16.45
N GLU A 25 -4.08 0.88 -16.27
CA GLU A 25 -4.95 -0.24 -16.59
C GLU A 25 -6.25 -0.18 -15.79
N ILE A 26 -6.15 -0.01 -14.48
CA ILE A 26 -7.35 0.02 -13.64
C ILE A 26 -8.23 1.23 -13.90
N SER A 27 -7.64 2.36 -14.29
CA SER A 27 -8.41 3.57 -14.56
C SER A 27 -9.29 3.44 -15.79
N SER A 28 -9.01 2.49 -16.67
CA SER A 28 -9.79 2.26 -17.89
C SER A 28 -10.85 1.17 -17.73
N LEU A 29 -10.91 0.53 -16.55
CA LEU A 29 -11.84 -0.58 -16.31
C LEU A 29 -13.16 -0.11 -15.70
N PRO A 30 -14.25 -0.87 -15.92
CA PRO A 30 -15.49 -0.64 -15.16
C PRO A 30 -15.26 -0.83 -13.67
N ILE A 31 -15.99 -0.09 -12.85
CA ILE A 31 -15.80 -0.10 -11.39
C ILE A 31 -15.92 -1.51 -10.79
N GLU A 32 -16.77 -2.36 -11.34
CA GLU A 32 -16.97 -3.71 -10.84
C GLU A 32 -15.79 -4.64 -11.12
N GLU A 33 -14.88 -4.25 -12.02
CA GLU A 33 -13.69 -5.04 -12.34
C GLU A 33 -12.42 -4.52 -11.67
N ILE A 34 -12.47 -3.31 -11.11
CA ILE A 34 -11.28 -2.65 -10.56
C ILE A 34 -10.67 -3.45 -9.42
N ASN A 35 -11.46 -3.91 -8.45
CA ASN A 35 -10.93 -4.64 -7.30
C ASN A 35 -10.22 -5.92 -7.70
N ARG A 36 -10.78 -6.64 -8.68
CA ARG A 36 -10.15 -7.86 -9.19
C ARG A 36 -8.82 -7.54 -9.87
N ALA A 37 -8.78 -6.46 -10.63
CA ALA A 37 -7.55 -6.04 -11.30
C ALA A 37 -6.48 -5.63 -10.30
N ILE A 38 -6.86 -4.92 -9.24
CA ILE A 38 -5.93 -4.55 -8.16
C ILE A 38 -5.32 -5.79 -7.55
N ASP A 39 -6.14 -6.81 -7.26
CA ASP A 39 -5.65 -8.05 -6.66
C ASP A 39 -4.67 -8.78 -7.58
N ARG A 40 -4.91 -8.75 -8.90
CA ARG A 40 -3.98 -9.36 -9.87
C ARG A 40 -2.62 -8.69 -9.85
N HIS A 41 -2.56 -7.41 -9.51
CA HIS A 41 -1.32 -6.63 -9.47
C HIS A 41 -0.76 -6.46 -8.06
N SER A 42 -1.17 -7.31 -7.12
CA SER A 42 -0.74 -7.20 -5.72
C SER A 42 0.77 -7.32 -5.54
N GLY A 43 1.47 -7.94 -6.49
CA GLY A 43 2.93 -8.01 -6.45
C GLY A 43 3.62 -6.66 -6.41
N ILE A 44 2.94 -5.60 -6.84
CA ILE A 44 3.51 -4.25 -6.85
C ILE A 44 3.81 -3.78 -5.43
N TRP A 45 2.88 -3.93 -4.48
CA TRP A 45 3.14 -3.51 -3.11
C TRP A 45 3.78 -4.61 -2.25
N ARG A 46 3.93 -5.82 -2.81
CA ARG A 46 4.66 -6.90 -2.13
C ARG A 46 6.12 -6.94 -2.54
N ASP A 47 6.55 -6.00 -3.34
CA ASP A 47 7.91 -5.90 -3.82
C ASP A 47 8.89 -5.72 -2.66
N ARG A 48 9.97 -6.51 -2.67
CA ARG A 48 10.94 -6.51 -1.58
C ARG A 48 11.67 -5.19 -1.44
N GLU A 49 12.03 -4.58 -2.56
CA GLU A 49 12.76 -3.32 -2.54
C GLU A 49 11.91 -2.18 -2.01
N LEU A 50 10.62 -2.15 -2.38
CA LEU A 50 9.65 -1.23 -1.82
C LEU A 50 9.54 -1.43 -0.31
N ARG A 51 9.41 -2.68 0.12
CA ARG A 51 9.31 -3.02 1.53
C ARG A 51 10.52 -2.53 2.31
N ASP A 52 11.73 -2.80 1.79
CA ASP A 52 12.97 -2.40 2.47
C ASP A 52 13.06 -0.89 2.58
N ASN A 53 12.69 -0.16 1.55
CA ASN A 53 12.68 1.30 1.57
C ASN A 53 11.70 1.85 2.62
N LEU A 54 10.50 1.29 2.69
CA LEU A 54 9.51 1.73 3.68
C LEU A 54 9.92 1.36 5.09
N GLU A 55 10.49 0.17 5.29
CA GLU A 55 10.98 -0.26 6.59
C GLU A 55 12.02 0.70 7.13
N ASN A 56 12.98 1.08 6.29
CA ASN A 56 14.03 2.01 6.67
C ASN A 56 13.48 3.41 6.92
N CYS A 57 12.56 3.87 6.08
CA CYS A 57 11.92 5.18 6.23
C CYS A 57 11.16 5.29 7.55
N MET A 58 10.59 4.20 8.02
CA MET A 58 9.78 4.17 9.24
C MET A 58 10.57 3.60 10.43
N HIS A 59 11.90 3.58 10.35
CA HIS A 59 12.80 3.19 11.43
C HIS A 59 12.53 1.76 11.92
N LYS A 60 12.15 0.86 11.01
CA LYS A 60 11.87 -0.56 11.28
C LYS A 60 10.76 -0.76 12.31
N LYS A 61 9.85 0.19 12.40
CA LYS A 61 8.70 0.14 13.30
C LYS A 61 7.39 0.16 12.52
N CYS A 62 6.37 -0.47 13.06
CA CYS A 62 5.02 -0.31 12.53
C CYS A 62 4.63 1.17 12.61
N TRP A 63 4.10 1.69 11.52
CA TRP A 63 3.70 3.10 11.46
C TRP A 63 2.59 3.44 12.45
N TYR A 64 1.72 2.47 12.74
CA TYR A 64 0.56 2.68 13.61
C TYR A 64 0.87 2.48 15.08
N CYS A 65 1.43 1.33 15.47
CA CYS A 65 1.64 0.98 16.89
C CYS A 65 3.11 1.05 17.33
N GLU A 66 4.02 1.33 16.41
CA GLU A 66 5.46 1.47 16.66
C GLU A 66 6.18 0.20 17.14
N THR A 67 5.56 -0.97 16.99
CA THR A 67 6.21 -2.23 17.31
C THR A 67 7.41 -2.45 16.39
N ARG A 68 8.54 -2.86 16.96
CA ARG A 68 9.75 -3.19 16.21
C ARG A 68 9.76 -4.65 15.81
N ASP A 69 10.70 -4.99 14.91
CA ASP A 69 10.97 -6.37 14.48
C ASP A 69 9.72 -7.08 13.96
N ILE A 70 9.02 -6.38 13.08
CA ILE A 70 7.79 -6.86 12.50
C ILE A 70 8.06 -8.13 11.67
N ARG A 71 7.24 -9.16 11.93
CA ARG A 71 7.23 -10.38 11.14
C ARG A 71 5.89 -10.48 10.45
N SER A 72 5.91 -10.28 9.15
CA SER A 72 4.71 -10.33 8.33
C SER A 72 5.09 -10.67 6.90
N ASP A 73 4.27 -11.48 6.25
CA ASP A 73 4.46 -11.82 4.84
C ASP A 73 4.17 -10.61 3.95
N ASN A 74 3.31 -9.73 4.42
CA ASN A 74 2.92 -8.54 3.67
C ASN A 74 2.78 -7.35 4.62
N PRO A 75 3.89 -6.69 4.98
CA PRO A 75 3.86 -5.58 5.93
C PRO A 75 3.45 -4.24 5.31
N ILE A 76 3.09 -4.21 4.03
CA ILE A 76 2.69 -2.98 3.36
C ILE A 76 1.18 -2.80 3.47
N ASP A 77 0.76 -1.72 4.10
CA ASP A 77 -0.64 -1.36 4.26
C ASP A 77 -0.97 -0.13 3.42
N HIS A 78 -2.17 -0.10 2.89
CA HIS A 78 -2.70 1.06 2.19
C HIS A 78 -3.34 1.98 3.24
N PHE A 79 -2.71 3.14 3.49
CA PHE A 79 -3.21 4.08 4.50
C PHE A 79 -4.66 4.45 4.23
N ARG A 80 -4.98 4.81 2.98
CA ARG A 80 -6.37 4.96 2.53
C ARG A 80 -6.77 3.67 1.84
N PRO A 81 -7.84 2.99 2.32
CA PRO A 81 -8.19 1.65 1.83
C PRO A 81 -8.50 1.65 0.33
N LYS A 82 -7.99 0.63 -0.35
CA LYS A 82 -8.21 0.47 -1.79
C LYS A 82 -9.59 -0.10 -2.13
N ASN A 83 -10.23 -0.75 -1.16
CA ASN A 83 -11.58 -1.33 -1.31
C ASN A 83 -12.54 -0.62 -0.38
N SER A 84 -13.84 -0.79 -0.61
CA SER A 84 -14.85 -0.24 0.30
C SER A 84 -14.68 -0.88 1.69
N VAL A 85 -15.01 -0.11 2.73
CA VAL A 85 -14.93 -0.57 4.11
C VAL A 85 -16.34 -0.75 4.67
N VAL A 86 -16.45 -1.56 5.73
CA VAL A 86 -17.74 -1.89 6.34
C VAL A 86 -18.46 -0.65 6.85
N GLU A 87 -17.72 0.29 7.41
CA GLU A 87 -18.30 1.51 7.98
C GLU A 87 -18.84 2.47 6.93
N CYS A 88 -18.45 2.32 5.68
CA CYS A 88 -18.86 3.20 4.60
C CYS A 88 -19.05 2.41 3.30
N PRO A 89 -20.07 1.53 3.25
CA PRO A 89 -20.23 0.61 2.12
C PRO A 89 -20.51 1.29 0.78
N ASP A 90 -21.02 2.53 0.81
CA ASP A 90 -21.31 3.27 -0.43
C ASP A 90 -20.04 3.85 -1.06
N HIS A 91 -18.95 3.95 -0.31
CA HIS A 91 -17.68 4.45 -0.82
C HIS A 91 -16.92 3.29 -1.45
N PRO A 92 -16.49 3.40 -2.72
CA PRO A 92 -15.82 2.28 -3.40
C PRO A 92 -14.38 2.02 -2.91
N GLY A 93 -13.87 2.82 -1.96
CA GLY A 93 -12.48 2.79 -1.55
C GLY A 93 -11.66 3.74 -2.42
N TYR A 94 -10.40 3.91 -2.06
CA TYR A 94 -9.48 4.79 -2.78
C TYR A 94 -8.68 3.98 -3.80
N TRP A 95 -9.41 3.35 -4.74
CA TRP A 95 -8.80 2.44 -5.71
C TRP A 95 -7.70 3.10 -6.55
N TRP A 96 -7.83 4.41 -6.82
CA TRP A 96 -6.84 5.16 -7.60
C TRP A 96 -5.52 5.35 -6.85
N LEU A 97 -5.47 5.06 -5.56
CA LEU A 97 -4.25 5.14 -4.75
C LEU A 97 -3.62 3.76 -4.51
N ALA A 98 -4.17 2.70 -5.09
CA ALA A 98 -3.71 1.34 -4.84
C ALA A 98 -2.23 1.14 -5.22
N PHE A 99 -1.75 1.85 -6.24
CA PHE A 99 -0.39 1.73 -6.73
C PHE A 99 0.44 3.00 -6.52
N ASP A 100 -0.02 3.87 -5.63
CA ASP A 100 0.72 5.08 -5.26
C ASP A 100 1.50 4.80 -3.98
N TRP A 101 2.83 4.71 -4.09
CA TRP A 101 3.67 4.37 -2.94
C TRP A 101 3.53 5.37 -1.79
N LYS A 102 3.13 6.60 -2.05
CA LYS A 102 2.90 7.60 -1.00
C LYS A 102 1.74 7.22 -0.08
N ASN A 103 0.87 6.30 -0.52
CA ASN A 103 -0.24 5.78 0.26
C ASN A 103 0.13 4.53 1.06
N TYR A 104 1.38 4.06 0.95
CA TYR A 104 1.82 2.84 1.62
C TYR A 104 2.42 3.13 2.99
N ARG A 105 2.18 2.23 3.94
CA ARG A 105 2.74 2.31 5.29
C ARG A 105 3.27 0.94 5.69
N PHE A 106 4.41 0.93 6.37
CA PHE A 106 4.98 -0.29 6.93
C PHE A 106 4.20 -0.63 8.20
N SER A 107 3.60 -1.82 8.26
CA SER A 107 2.62 -2.15 9.29
C SER A 107 2.81 -3.57 9.79
N CYS A 108 2.62 -3.78 11.10
CA CYS A 108 2.61 -5.12 11.65
C CYS A 108 1.33 -5.85 11.26
N THR A 109 1.34 -7.18 11.39
CA THR A 109 0.19 -8.00 11.01
C THR A 109 -1.08 -7.61 11.75
N TYR A 110 -0.97 -7.31 13.06
CA TYR A 110 -2.13 -6.93 13.85
C TYR A 110 -2.79 -5.67 13.31
N CYS A 111 -2.00 -4.61 13.11
CA CYS A 111 -2.55 -3.34 12.63
C CYS A 111 -3.10 -3.46 11.20
N ASN A 112 -2.41 -4.20 10.33
CA ASN A 112 -2.84 -4.40 8.95
C ASN A 112 -4.16 -5.18 8.90
N SER A 113 -4.28 -6.24 9.68
CA SER A 113 -5.47 -7.08 9.71
C SER A 113 -6.69 -6.39 10.29
N ARG A 114 -6.50 -5.45 11.19
CA ARG A 114 -7.59 -4.76 11.90
C ARG A 114 -8.08 -3.53 11.16
N ARG A 115 -7.40 -3.11 10.13
CA ARG A 115 -7.80 -1.96 9.34
C ARG A 115 -8.73 -2.40 8.23
N ILE A 116 -9.95 -2.10 8.40
CA ILE A 116 -11.00 -2.41 7.42
C ILE A 116 -11.77 -1.17 7.05
#